data_9ddfc6881f2ee1655f2ea37510210e60
#
_entry.id   9ddfc6881f2ee1655f2ea37510210e60
#
_cell.length_a   1.000
_cell.length_b   1.000
_cell.length_c   1.000
_cell.angle_alpha   90.00
_cell.angle_beta   90.00
_cell.angle_gamma   90.00
#
_symmetry.space_group_name_H-M   'P 1'
#
loop_
_entity.id
_entity.type
_entity.pdbx_description
1 polymer ?
#
loop_
_entity_poly.entity_id
_entity_poly.type
_entity_poly.pdbx_seq_one_letter_code
_entity_poly.pdbx_strand_id
1 'polypeptide(L)'
;MIDSNNLTDSMKIPNKNVSELQITCNRDKFDISAGRYAEIEVNINGQKENIENYKFIISFEFNVKDTNLEWILTSQGLENKKLKIEEISELIMPSKNHIIERLVHIPSSKPFTFNLKVLAPKSSSYLDSAKITMRVEVENNPSIFSTCNLVINVVATIVALKVQVGKEVEVARDLGNKVKLNKIDYIFSIFVPGETSKLKGYVFVETIQPDRMLSFIKNVKGIRGVVKGEMDFNEIIHYLTPRSAVETLQVGNFVELIEGPFKGEKGRIVEIDVANDKIVVELTESLVPIPVTVRAGSVRVIEKE
;
A
#
# COMPACT_ATOMS: atom_id res chain seq x y z
N MET A 1 12.52 35.66 54.53
CA MET A 1 12.51 35.47 53.11
C MET A 1 13.10 34.11 52.87
N ILE A 2 12.25 33.15 52.67
CA ILE A 2 12.59 31.72 52.63
C ILE A 2 12.45 31.32 51.18
N ASP A 3 13.57 30.92 50.61
CA ASP A 3 13.63 30.35 49.26
C ASP A 3 12.95 28.99 49.24
N SER A 4 11.92 28.89 48.44
CA SER A 4 11.22 27.68 48.10
C SER A 4 11.52 27.28 46.67
N ASN A 5 12.66 26.64 46.46
CA ASN A 5 12.96 25.90 45.24
C ASN A 5 13.63 24.61 45.62
N ASN A 6 12.83 23.57 45.71
CA ASN A 6 13.24 22.17 45.50
C ASN A 6 12.04 21.27 45.58
N LEU A 7 11.94 20.43 44.61
CA LEU A 7 11.22 19.16 44.54
C LEU A 7 10.28 19.06 43.33
N THR A 8 10.83 18.54 42.31
CA THR A 8 10.21 17.39 41.63
C THR A 8 11.24 16.74 40.71
N ASP A 9 12.21 16.13 41.31
CA ASP A 9 12.99 15.08 40.66
C ASP A 9 12.13 13.80 40.72
N SER A 10 11.19 13.70 39.79
CA SER A 10 10.41 12.47 39.59
C SER A 10 11.38 11.42 39.07
N MET A 11 11.80 10.55 40.01
CA MET A 11 12.47 9.28 39.73
C MET A 11 11.79 8.59 38.56
N LYS A 12 12.36 8.70 37.38
CA LYS A 12 12.18 7.69 36.32
C LYS A 12 12.76 6.40 36.85
N ILE A 13 11.90 5.58 37.41
CA ILE A 13 12.19 4.17 37.62
C ILE A 13 12.54 3.61 36.23
N PRO A 14 13.77 3.17 36.01
CA PRO A 14 14.05 2.46 34.78
C PRO A 14 13.26 1.17 34.82
N ASN A 15 12.25 1.07 33.98
CA ASN A 15 11.52 -0.18 33.74
C ASN A 15 12.49 -1.17 33.07
N LYS A 16 13.36 -1.73 33.88
CA LYS A 16 14.34 -2.77 33.55
C LYS A 16 13.68 -4.13 33.68
N ASN A 17 12.59 -4.34 32.96
CA ASN A 17 12.12 -5.65 32.55
C ASN A 17 12.18 -5.71 31.05
N VAL A 18 13.39 -5.81 30.50
CA VAL A 18 13.57 -6.41 29.19
C VAL A 18 13.08 -7.84 29.37
N SER A 19 11.89 -8.13 28.94
CA SER A 19 11.32 -9.48 29.01
C SER A 19 12.26 -10.40 28.24
N GLU A 20 12.77 -11.42 28.93
CA GLU A 20 13.67 -12.45 28.38
C GLU A 20 13.02 -13.24 27.22
N LEU A 21 11.76 -12.96 26.94
CA LEU A 21 10.96 -13.51 25.85
C LEU A 21 10.37 -12.36 25.04
N GLN A 22 10.59 -12.38 23.73
CA GLN A 22 10.10 -11.37 22.81
C GLN A 22 9.50 -12.01 21.56
N ILE A 23 8.29 -11.56 21.16
CA ILE A 23 7.66 -11.86 19.88
C ILE A 23 7.59 -10.58 19.05
N THR A 24 8.02 -10.65 17.79
CA THR A 24 7.98 -9.54 16.85
C THR A 24 7.44 -9.99 15.49
N CYS A 25 6.81 -9.08 14.79
CA CYS A 25 6.32 -9.30 13.43
C CYS A 25 7.03 -8.33 12.49
N ASN A 26 7.18 -8.70 11.23
CA ASN A 26 7.78 -7.84 10.22
C ASN A 26 6.99 -6.54 9.99
N ARG A 27 5.68 -6.56 10.25
CA ARG A 27 4.78 -5.39 10.20
C ARG A 27 3.63 -5.60 11.18
N ASP A 28 3.04 -4.50 11.63
CA ASP A 28 1.85 -4.45 12.51
C ASP A 28 0.55 -4.23 11.72
N LYS A 29 0.65 -3.77 10.48
CA LYS A 29 -0.48 -3.48 9.61
C LYS A 29 -0.26 -3.99 8.20
N PHE A 30 -1.30 -4.61 7.63
CA PHE A 30 -1.36 -5.09 6.26
C PHE A 30 -2.63 -4.57 5.60
N ASP A 31 -2.48 -4.02 4.40
CA ASP A 31 -3.58 -3.61 3.55
C ASP A 31 -3.58 -4.51 2.32
N ILE A 32 -4.66 -5.27 2.11
CA ILE A 32 -4.79 -6.25 1.04
C ILE A 32 -6.15 -6.15 0.37
N SER A 33 -6.28 -6.61 -0.87
CA SER A 33 -7.58 -6.72 -1.53
C SER A 33 -8.28 -8.05 -1.20
N ALA A 34 -9.58 -8.11 -1.43
CA ALA A 34 -10.35 -9.32 -1.21
C ALA A 34 -9.83 -10.50 -2.05
N GLY A 35 -9.72 -11.66 -1.44
CA GLY A 35 -9.15 -12.85 -2.07
C GLY A 35 -7.61 -12.85 -2.15
N ARG A 36 -6.95 -11.91 -1.51
CA ARG A 36 -5.48 -11.88 -1.37
C ARG A 36 -5.06 -12.23 0.05
N TYR A 37 -3.79 -12.56 0.22
CA TYR A 37 -3.23 -12.93 1.52
C TYR A 37 -2.15 -11.95 1.96
N ALA A 38 -2.10 -11.73 3.28
CA ALA A 38 -0.97 -11.10 3.94
C ALA A 38 0.05 -12.16 4.33
N GLU A 39 1.33 -11.93 4.04
CA GLU A 39 2.45 -12.75 4.53
C GLU A 39 3.09 -12.05 5.71
N ILE A 40 3.13 -12.75 6.84
CA ILE A 40 3.60 -12.24 8.12
C ILE A 40 4.76 -13.11 8.57
N GLU A 41 5.93 -12.53 8.67
CA GLU A 41 7.07 -13.17 9.31
C GLU A 41 7.05 -12.88 10.81
N VAL A 42 7.03 -13.93 11.62
CA VAL A 42 6.99 -13.86 13.07
C VAL A 42 8.29 -14.39 13.63
N ASN A 43 8.92 -13.60 14.49
CA ASN A 43 10.16 -13.95 15.16
C ASN A 43 9.94 -14.02 16.67
N ILE A 44 10.33 -15.13 17.30
CA ILE A 44 10.29 -15.33 18.73
C ILE A 44 11.72 -15.53 19.23
N ASN A 45 12.13 -14.68 20.17
CA ASN A 45 13.39 -14.76 20.87
C ASN A 45 13.15 -15.16 22.32
N GLY A 46 13.72 -16.26 22.77
CA GLY A 46 13.77 -16.67 24.17
C GLY A 46 15.21 -16.68 24.66
N GLN A 47 15.52 -15.96 25.73
CA GLN A 47 16.90 -15.80 26.23
C GLN A 47 17.23 -16.58 27.49
N LYS A 48 16.33 -17.42 28.01
CA LYS A 48 16.63 -18.20 29.24
C LYS A 48 17.17 -19.59 28.95
N GLU A 49 18.35 -19.85 29.46
CA GLU A 49 18.85 -21.20 29.67
C GLU A 49 17.91 -21.92 30.64
N ASN A 50 17.38 -23.09 30.30
CA ASN A 50 16.49 -23.97 31.07
C ASN A 50 14.98 -23.83 30.85
N ILE A 51 14.50 -23.16 29.81
CA ILE A 51 13.10 -23.24 29.43
C ILE A 51 12.97 -24.22 28.27
N GLU A 52 12.30 -25.36 28.53
CA GLU A 52 12.19 -26.41 27.51
C GLU A 52 11.06 -26.14 26.50
N ASN A 53 9.95 -25.53 26.95
CA ASN A 53 8.79 -25.33 26.13
C ASN A 53 8.16 -23.94 26.30
N TYR A 54 7.70 -23.40 25.20
CA TYR A 54 6.88 -22.18 25.17
C TYR A 54 5.49 -22.51 24.65
N LYS A 55 4.48 -21.93 25.28
CA LYS A 55 3.11 -21.99 24.81
C LYS A 55 2.85 -20.81 23.90
N PHE A 56 2.52 -21.08 22.66
CA PHE A 56 2.19 -20.08 21.69
C PHE A 56 0.67 -20.03 21.49
N ILE A 57 0.09 -18.85 21.69
CA ILE A 57 -1.35 -18.62 21.59
C ILE A 57 -1.58 -17.60 20.53
N ILE A 58 -2.41 -17.92 19.53
CA ILE A 58 -2.89 -16.98 18.54
C ILE A 58 -4.37 -16.76 18.80
N SER A 59 -4.76 -15.53 19.07
CA SER A 59 -6.16 -15.13 19.13
C SER A 59 -6.51 -14.22 17.95
N PHE A 60 -7.71 -14.39 17.43
CA PHE A 60 -8.23 -13.63 16.30
C PHE A 60 -9.49 -12.90 16.70
N GLU A 61 -9.55 -11.65 16.33
CA GLU A 61 -10.75 -10.83 16.42
C GLU A 61 -11.08 -10.32 15.02
N PHE A 62 -12.29 -10.61 14.54
CA PHE A 62 -12.74 -10.15 13.24
C PHE A 62 -13.72 -9.00 13.40
N ASN A 63 -13.45 -7.91 12.70
CA ASN A 63 -14.39 -6.81 12.55
C ASN A 63 -14.92 -6.86 11.11
N VAL A 64 -15.93 -7.69 10.90
CA VAL A 64 -16.59 -7.87 9.61
C VAL A 64 -18.07 -7.50 9.72
N LYS A 65 -18.58 -6.86 8.69
CA LYS A 65 -20.01 -6.55 8.60
C LYS A 65 -20.85 -7.80 8.33
N ASP A 66 -20.28 -8.77 7.65
CA ASP A 66 -20.90 -10.03 7.32
C ASP A 66 -20.21 -11.18 8.07
N THR A 67 -20.96 -11.82 8.97
CA THR A 67 -20.49 -12.94 9.80
C THR A 67 -20.31 -14.25 9.03
N ASN A 68 -20.67 -14.30 7.75
CA ASN A 68 -20.49 -15.48 6.88
C ASN A 68 -19.16 -15.45 6.11
N LEU A 69 -18.31 -14.47 6.37
CA LEU A 69 -17.00 -14.37 5.72
C LEU A 69 -15.99 -15.29 6.40
N GLU A 70 -15.41 -16.18 5.63
CA GLU A 70 -14.38 -17.12 6.08
C GLU A 70 -12.99 -16.58 5.78
N TRP A 71 -12.29 -16.15 6.82
CA TRP A 71 -10.87 -15.86 6.75
C TRP A 71 -10.09 -17.16 6.92
N ILE A 72 -9.03 -17.33 6.14
CA ILE A 72 -8.19 -18.54 6.21
C ILE A 72 -6.82 -18.14 6.74
N LEU A 73 -6.37 -18.84 7.77
CA LEU A 73 -5.01 -18.75 8.29
C LEU A 73 -4.24 -20.02 7.98
N THR A 74 -3.05 -19.86 7.44
CA THR A 74 -2.08 -20.95 7.26
C THR A 74 -0.77 -20.60 7.93
N SER A 75 -0.05 -21.59 8.45
CA SER A 75 1.27 -21.40 9.05
C SER A 75 2.28 -22.35 8.43
N GLN A 76 3.49 -21.86 8.19
CA GLN A 76 4.63 -22.66 7.79
C GLN A 76 5.73 -22.52 8.86
N GLY A 77 6.26 -23.65 9.35
CA GLY A 77 7.34 -23.65 10.36
C GLY A 77 6.87 -23.83 11.81
N LEU A 78 5.55 -23.88 12.07
CA LEU A 78 5.01 -24.28 13.39
C LEU A 78 4.84 -25.80 13.54
N GLU A 79 5.36 -26.55 12.61
CA GLU A 79 5.28 -28.02 12.61
C GLU A 79 6.12 -28.59 13.74
N ASN A 80 5.46 -29.17 14.72
CA ASN A 80 6.15 -29.85 15.83
C ASN A 80 6.47 -31.29 15.41
N LYS A 81 7.75 -31.59 15.18
CA LYS A 81 8.24 -32.91 14.77
C LYS A 81 7.92 -34.07 15.76
N LYS A 82 7.37 -33.76 16.93
CA LYS A 82 7.04 -34.77 17.98
C LYS A 82 5.56 -35.06 18.15
N LEU A 83 4.67 -34.30 17.59
CA LEU A 83 3.24 -34.60 17.58
C LEU A 83 2.83 -34.98 16.16
N LYS A 84 2.46 -36.23 15.97
CA LYS A 84 1.69 -36.67 14.80
C LYS A 84 0.33 -35.97 14.85
N ILE A 85 0.28 -34.73 14.50
CA ILE A 85 -0.93 -34.00 14.17
C ILE A 85 -0.90 -33.96 12.66
N GLU A 86 -1.93 -34.57 12.08
CA GLU A 86 -2.23 -34.50 10.65
C GLU A 86 -2.02 -33.07 10.15
N GLU A 87 -1.39 -32.92 9.00
CA GLU A 87 -1.08 -31.67 8.35
C GLU A 87 -2.31 -30.76 8.35
N ILE A 88 -2.39 -29.85 9.29
CA ILE A 88 -3.34 -28.76 9.22
C ILE A 88 -2.67 -27.68 8.39
N SER A 89 -2.70 -27.86 7.08
CA SER A 89 -2.20 -26.88 6.12
C SER A 89 -3.12 -25.66 6.00
N GLU A 90 -4.39 -25.80 6.39
CA GLU A 90 -5.39 -24.73 6.32
C GLU A 90 -6.29 -24.76 7.55
N LEU A 91 -6.32 -23.66 8.29
CA LEU A 91 -7.25 -23.42 9.36
C LEU A 91 -8.37 -22.52 8.84
N ILE A 92 -9.51 -23.12 8.50
CA ILE A 92 -10.72 -22.37 8.19
C ILE A 92 -11.25 -21.79 9.50
N MET A 93 -11.38 -20.48 9.56
CA MET A 93 -11.87 -19.79 10.74
C MET A 93 -13.32 -19.41 10.59
N PRO A 94 -14.22 -19.97 11.39
CA PRO A 94 -15.56 -19.42 11.49
C PRO A 94 -15.53 -18.04 12.14
N SER A 95 -16.50 -17.24 11.82
CA SER A 95 -16.68 -15.80 12.14
C SER A 95 -16.76 -15.41 13.62
N LYS A 96 -16.13 -16.14 14.53
CA LYS A 96 -16.09 -15.82 15.98
C LYS A 96 -14.65 -15.95 16.50
N ASN A 97 -14.34 -15.17 17.53
CA ASN A 97 -13.05 -15.18 18.22
C ASN A 97 -12.52 -16.61 18.39
N HIS A 98 -11.47 -16.92 17.66
CA HIS A 98 -10.85 -18.24 17.69
C HIS A 98 -9.49 -18.12 18.39
N ILE A 99 -9.21 -19.06 19.29
CA ILE A 99 -7.91 -19.14 19.97
C ILE A 99 -7.26 -20.44 19.54
N ILE A 100 -6.04 -20.35 19.02
CA ILE A 100 -5.20 -21.47 18.66
C ILE A 100 -4.03 -21.51 19.61
N GLU A 101 -3.85 -22.64 20.27
CA GLU A 101 -2.72 -22.87 21.16
C GLU A 101 -1.78 -23.92 20.57
N ARG A 102 -0.48 -23.69 20.65
CA ARG A 102 0.57 -24.61 20.23
C ARG A 102 1.71 -24.58 21.23
N LEU A 103 2.30 -25.74 21.48
CA LEU A 103 3.56 -25.86 22.20
C LEU A 103 4.72 -25.81 21.19
N VAL A 104 5.67 -24.95 21.44
CA VAL A 104 6.79 -24.73 20.55
C VAL A 104 8.07 -24.81 21.34
N HIS A 105 9.02 -25.64 20.89
CA HIS A 105 10.37 -25.65 21.44
C HIS A 105 11.19 -24.56 20.75
N ILE A 106 11.62 -23.55 21.50
CA ILE A 106 12.45 -22.46 21.02
C ILE A 106 13.87 -22.69 21.47
N PRO A 107 14.83 -22.93 20.54
CA PRO A 107 16.23 -23.09 20.91
C PRO A 107 16.77 -21.82 21.57
N SER A 108 17.47 -21.95 22.69
CA SER A 108 18.06 -20.84 23.46
C SER A 108 19.10 -20.01 22.68
N SER A 109 19.61 -20.53 21.56
CA SER A 109 20.72 -19.93 20.83
C SER A 109 20.35 -19.23 19.53
N LYS A 110 19.09 -19.35 19.05
CA LYS A 110 18.64 -18.77 17.77
C LYS A 110 17.18 -18.33 17.86
N PRO A 111 16.82 -17.22 17.18
CA PRO A 111 15.42 -16.85 17.02
C PRO A 111 14.65 -17.97 16.35
N PHE A 112 13.45 -18.24 16.83
CA PHE A 112 12.50 -19.11 16.17
C PHE A 112 11.64 -18.28 15.24
N THR A 113 11.74 -18.55 13.93
CA THR A 113 11.02 -17.81 12.89
C THR A 113 10.03 -18.72 12.20
N PHE A 114 8.84 -18.23 11.97
CA PHE A 114 7.83 -18.89 11.17
C PHE A 114 7.02 -17.88 10.36
N ASN A 115 6.34 -18.36 9.31
CA ASN A 115 5.51 -17.53 8.46
C ASN A 115 4.04 -17.85 8.64
N LEU A 116 3.23 -16.80 8.75
CA LEU A 116 1.78 -16.86 8.69
C LEU A 116 1.29 -16.28 7.37
N LYS A 117 0.27 -16.91 6.79
CA LYS A 117 -0.49 -16.35 5.66
C LYS A 117 -1.94 -16.23 6.09
N VAL A 118 -2.48 -15.02 5.95
CA VAL A 118 -3.87 -14.73 6.26
C VAL A 118 -4.56 -14.31 4.99
N LEU A 119 -5.49 -15.13 4.51
CA LEU A 119 -6.26 -14.89 3.30
C LEU A 119 -7.56 -14.16 3.65
N ALA A 120 -7.78 -13.02 3.02
CA ALA A 120 -9.06 -12.33 3.08
C ALA A 120 -10.11 -13.05 2.20
N PRO A 121 -11.36 -13.15 2.65
CA PRO A 121 -12.44 -13.71 1.83
C PRO A 121 -12.62 -12.96 0.52
N LYS A 122 -12.95 -13.68 -0.56
CA LYS A 122 -13.19 -13.08 -1.89
C LYS A 122 -14.39 -12.13 -1.92
N SER A 123 -15.32 -12.32 -1.00
CA SER A 123 -16.53 -11.50 -0.86
C SER A 123 -16.41 -10.37 0.15
N SER A 124 -15.21 -10.15 0.70
CA SER A 124 -14.98 -9.05 1.64
C SER A 124 -15.35 -7.70 1.07
N SER A 125 -15.87 -6.87 1.96
CA SER A 125 -16.19 -5.47 1.69
C SER A 125 -15.03 -4.54 2.05
N TYR A 126 -15.12 -3.30 1.59
CA TYR A 126 -14.14 -2.27 1.93
C TYR A 126 -14.12 -2.00 3.44
N LEU A 127 -12.93 -2.00 4.03
CA LEU A 127 -12.65 -1.86 5.46
C LEU A 127 -13.06 -3.06 6.34
N ASP A 128 -13.44 -4.20 5.77
CA ASP A 128 -13.42 -5.43 6.56
C ASP A 128 -12.01 -5.66 7.08
N SER A 129 -11.89 -6.11 8.31
CA SER A 129 -10.58 -6.29 8.93
C SER A 129 -10.52 -7.48 9.86
N ALA A 130 -9.31 -8.02 9.99
CA ALA A 130 -8.97 -9.02 10.99
C ALA A 130 -7.90 -8.44 11.91
N LYS A 131 -8.13 -8.53 13.22
CA LYS A 131 -7.11 -8.28 14.24
C LYS A 131 -6.57 -9.61 14.72
N ILE A 132 -5.27 -9.72 14.81
CA ILE A 132 -4.58 -10.91 15.25
C ILE A 132 -3.70 -10.53 16.44
N THR A 133 -3.94 -11.15 17.56
CA THR A 133 -3.08 -11.05 18.74
C THR A 133 -2.34 -12.36 18.90
N MET A 134 -1.02 -12.32 18.83
CA MET A 134 -0.17 -13.44 19.10
C MET A 134 0.48 -13.23 20.45
N ARG A 135 0.41 -14.25 21.29
CA ARG A 135 1.02 -14.29 22.61
C ARG A 135 1.93 -15.51 22.68
N VAL A 136 3.13 -15.31 23.14
CA VAL A 136 4.03 -16.38 23.51
C VAL A 136 4.29 -16.29 25.02
N GLU A 137 4.16 -17.40 25.72
CA GLU A 137 4.39 -17.50 27.15
C GLU A 137 5.19 -18.75 27.48
N VAL A 138 5.84 -18.75 28.64
CA VAL A 138 6.53 -19.94 29.16
C VAL A 138 5.47 -20.91 29.69
N GLU A 139 5.46 -22.16 29.23
CA GLU A 139 4.43 -23.15 29.57
C GLU A 139 4.19 -23.30 31.08
N ASN A 140 5.24 -23.37 31.85
CA ASN A 140 5.18 -23.57 33.31
C ASN A 140 5.22 -22.22 34.08
N ASN A 141 5.29 -21.10 33.43
CA ASN A 141 5.26 -19.76 34.04
C ASN A 141 4.60 -18.72 33.12
N PRO A 142 3.25 -18.67 33.07
CA PRO A 142 2.51 -17.76 32.21
C PRO A 142 2.72 -16.27 32.52
N SER A 143 3.37 -15.94 33.64
CA SER A 143 3.73 -14.56 33.97
C SER A 143 4.84 -14.01 33.06
N ILE A 144 5.63 -14.90 32.46
CA ILE A 144 6.65 -14.55 31.44
C ILE A 144 6.01 -14.70 30.08
N PHE A 145 5.64 -13.60 29.48
CA PHE A 145 5.02 -13.60 28.16
C PHE A 145 5.40 -12.37 27.32
N SER A 146 5.19 -12.48 26.05
CA SER A 146 5.26 -11.36 25.09
C SER A 146 4.11 -11.43 24.12
N THR A 147 3.68 -10.27 23.62
CA THR A 147 2.56 -10.17 22.66
C THR A 147 2.94 -9.36 21.45
N CYS A 148 2.44 -9.78 20.28
CA CYS A 148 2.47 -9.03 19.03
C CYS A 148 1.04 -8.89 18.51
N ASN A 149 0.64 -7.66 18.16
CA ASN A 149 -0.67 -7.36 17.60
C ASN A 149 -0.49 -6.89 16.17
N LEU A 150 -1.35 -7.35 15.30
CA LEU A 150 -1.39 -6.90 13.91
C LEU A 150 -2.83 -6.77 13.40
N VAL A 151 -3.00 -5.93 12.42
CA VAL A 151 -4.30 -5.67 11.78
C VAL A 151 -4.15 -5.88 10.29
N ILE A 152 -5.07 -6.63 9.72
CA ILE A 152 -5.19 -6.82 8.27
C ILE A 152 -6.48 -6.16 7.82
N ASN A 153 -6.36 -5.16 6.96
CA ASN A 153 -7.52 -4.46 6.40
C ASN A 153 -7.74 -4.88 4.96
N VAL A 154 -9.00 -4.97 4.58
CA VAL A 154 -9.38 -5.15 3.18
C VAL A 154 -9.57 -3.78 2.55
N VAL A 155 -8.72 -3.45 1.58
CA VAL A 155 -8.69 -2.17 0.90
C VAL A 155 -8.86 -2.35 -0.62
N ALA A 156 -9.21 -1.27 -1.29
CA ALA A 156 -9.23 -1.27 -2.74
C ALA A 156 -7.80 -1.30 -3.31
N THR A 157 -7.68 -1.92 -4.46
CA THR A 157 -6.45 -1.98 -5.24
C THR A 157 -6.72 -1.48 -6.65
N ILE A 158 -5.68 -1.16 -7.39
CA ILE A 158 -5.77 -0.71 -8.76
C ILE A 158 -5.26 -1.77 -9.71
N VAL A 159 -6.05 -2.05 -10.72
CA VAL A 159 -5.70 -2.96 -11.80
C VAL A 159 -5.60 -2.18 -13.11
N ALA A 160 -4.50 -2.34 -13.83
CA ALA A 160 -4.30 -1.72 -15.12
C ALA A 160 -4.76 -2.63 -16.26
N LEU A 161 -5.63 -2.09 -17.11
CA LEU A 161 -6.15 -2.74 -18.30
C LEU A 161 -5.42 -2.22 -19.52
N LYS A 162 -4.87 -3.13 -20.35
CA LYS A 162 -4.31 -2.78 -21.65
C LYS A 162 -5.44 -2.60 -22.64
N VAL A 163 -5.46 -1.45 -23.32
CA VAL A 163 -6.46 -1.10 -24.34
C VAL A 163 -5.77 -0.65 -25.63
N GLN A 164 -6.53 -0.40 -26.68
CA GLN A 164 -5.98 0.20 -27.88
C GLN A 164 -5.65 1.67 -27.61
N VAL A 165 -4.44 2.08 -28.00
CA VAL A 165 -4.00 3.49 -27.90
C VAL A 165 -4.97 4.39 -28.66
N GLY A 166 -5.40 5.48 -28.01
CA GLY A 166 -6.39 6.42 -28.54
C GLY A 166 -7.85 5.99 -28.29
N LYS A 167 -8.09 4.83 -27.65
CA LYS A 167 -9.42 4.33 -27.28
C LYS A 167 -9.66 4.29 -25.76
N GLU A 168 -8.74 4.82 -24.99
CA GLU A 168 -8.75 4.74 -23.53
C GLU A 168 -10.04 5.31 -22.95
N VAL A 169 -10.41 6.52 -23.39
CA VAL A 169 -11.61 7.22 -22.91
C VAL A 169 -12.90 6.50 -23.33
N GLU A 170 -12.95 5.98 -24.55
CA GLU A 170 -14.09 5.22 -25.07
C GLU A 170 -14.29 3.94 -24.23
N VAL A 171 -13.21 3.17 -24.02
CA VAL A 171 -13.25 1.94 -23.23
C VAL A 171 -13.61 2.21 -21.77
N ALA A 172 -13.05 3.26 -21.16
CA ALA A 172 -13.38 3.65 -19.79
C ALA A 172 -14.85 4.02 -19.63
N ARG A 173 -15.41 4.75 -20.61
CA ARG A 173 -16.84 5.12 -20.64
C ARG A 173 -17.74 3.89 -20.79
N ASP A 174 -17.41 2.99 -21.70
CA ASP A 174 -18.18 1.75 -21.93
C ASP A 174 -18.16 0.85 -20.70
N LEU A 175 -16.99 0.72 -20.06
CA LEU A 175 -16.84 -0.01 -18.81
C LEU A 175 -17.68 0.64 -17.70
N GLY A 176 -17.61 1.96 -17.56
CA GLY A 176 -18.38 2.72 -16.57
C GLY A 176 -19.90 2.57 -16.77
N ASN A 177 -20.38 2.59 -18.01
CA ASN A 177 -21.77 2.34 -18.32
C ASN A 177 -22.20 0.92 -17.93
N LYS A 178 -21.37 -0.09 -18.22
CA LYS A 178 -21.63 -1.49 -17.80
C LYS A 178 -21.66 -1.65 -16.28
N VAL A 179 -20.74 -1.00 -15.57
CA VAL A 179 -20.72 -0.98 -14.10
C VAL A 179 -22.03 -0.45 -13.54
N LYS A 180 -22.49 0.68 -14.07
CA LYS A 180 -23.79 1.30 -13.66
C LYS A 180 -24.99 0.42 -13.99
N LEU A 181 -25.06 -0.11 -15.21
CA LEU A 181 -26.19 -0.93 -15.67
C LEU A 181 -26.30 -2.24 -14.84
N ASN A 182 -25.17 -2.86 -14.48
CA ASN A 182 -25.15 -4.10 -13.72
C ASN A 182 -25.11 -3.86 -12.21
N LYS A 183 -25.20 -2.60 -11.75
CA LYS A 183 -25.16 -2.22 -10.32
C LYS A 183 -23.97 -2.85 -9.58
N ILE A 184 -22.80 -2.76 -10.20
CA ILE A 184 -21.56 -3.32 -9.64
C ILE A 184 -21.09 -2.42 -8.50
N ASP A 185 -20.91 -3.00 -7.31
CA ASP A 185 -20.56 -2.33 -6.05
C ASP A 185 -19.10 -2.51 -5.62
N TYR A 186 -18.36 -3.40 -6.27
CA TYR A 186 -16.95 -3.69 -5.97
C TYR A 186 -15.96 -2.97 -6.89
N ILE A 187 -16.42 -2.17 -7.85
CA ILE A 187 -15.62 -1.26 -8.69
C ILE A 187 -15.93 0.16 -8.26
N PHE A 188 -14.94 0.89 -7.78
CA PHE A 188 -15.13 2.23 -7.20
C PHE A 188 -14.84 3.34 -8.20
N SER A 189 -13.76 3.20 -8.96
CA SER A 189 -13.39 4.18 -9.95
C SER A 189 -12.80 3.57 -11.22
N ILE A 190 -12.93 4.29 -12.32
CA ILE A 190 -12.33 3.97 -13.60
C ILE A 190 -11.72 5.26 -14.12
N PHE A 191 -10.43 5.26 -14.38
CA PHE A 191 -9.75 6.47 -14.81
C PHE A 191 -8.73 6.20 -15.91
N VAL A 192 -8.45 7.24 -16.66
CA VAL A 192 -7.52 7.26 -17.79
C VAL A 192 -6.44 8.28 -17.48
N PRO A 193 -5.16 7.95 -17.68
CA PRO A 193 -4.08 8.93 -17.56
C PRO A 193 -4.28 10.09 -18.52
N GLY A 194 -3.85 11.29 -18.12
CA GLY A 194 -3.92 12.47 -18.96
C GLY A 194 -3.18 12.29 -20.30
N GLU A 195 -3.53 13.12 -21.29
CA GLU A 195 -2.98 13.04 -22.65
C GLU A 195 -1.45 13.16 -22.71
N THR A 196 -0.85 13.89 -21.77
CA THR A 196 0.60 14.07 -21.63
C THR A 196 1.29 12.92 -20.93
N SER A 197 0.53 11.98 -20.36
CA SER A 197 1.08 10.84 -19.63
C SER A 197 1.81 9.87 -20.56
N LYS A 198 2.90 9.28 -20.05
CA LYS A 198 3.60 8.16 -20.71
C LYS A 198 2.82 6.83 -20.70
N LEU A 199 1.68 6.79 -20.00
CA LEU A 199 0.84 5.61 -19.83
C LEU A 199 -0.31 5.54 -20.86
N LYS A 200 -0.01 5.82 -22.13
CA LYS A 200 -0.98 5.63 -23.22
C LYS A 200 -1.29 4.14 -23.42
N GLY A 201 -2.54 3.83 -23.77
CA GLY A 201 -2.99 2.45 -23.97
C GLY A 201 -3.38 1.73 -22.67
N TYR A 202 -3.56 2.46 -21.58
CA TYR A 202 -4.00 1.90 -20.30
C TYR A 202 -5.24 2.58 -19.77
N VAL A 203 -6.11 1.78 -19.15
CA VAL A 203 -7.24 2.21 -18.32
C VAL A 203 -7.06 1.59 -16.95
N PHE A 204 -7.20 2.37 -15.90
CA PHE A 204 -7.04 1.93 -14.52
C PHE A 204 -8.41 1.74 -13.87
N VAL A 205 -8.54 0.68 -13.12
CA VAL A 205 -9.78 0.33 -12.40
C VAL A 205 -9.45 0.10 -10.94
N GLU A 206 -10.07 0.90 -10.08
CA GLU A 206 -10.00 0.72 -8.64
C GLU A 206 -11.09 -0.27 -8.21
N THR A 207 -10.68 -1.33 -7.54
CA THR A 207 -11.59 -2.40 -7.14
C THR A 207 -11.18 -3.04 -5.83
N ILE A 208 -12.15 -3.52 -5.07
CA ILE A 208 -11.90 -4.30 -3.85
C ILE A 208 -11.84 -5.80 -4.15
N GLN A 209 -12.49 -6.24 -5.22
CA GLN A 209 -12.58 -7.66 -5.60
C GLN A 209 -11.98 -7.87 -7.00
N PRO A 210 -10.65 -7.88 -7.12
CA PRO A 210 -9.98 -7.93 -8.42
C PRO A 210 -10.37 -9.17 -9.25
N ASP A 211 -10.55 -10.34 -8.65
CA ASP A 211 -10.91 -11.55 -9.39
C ASP A 211 -12.32 -11.46 -10.01
N ARG A 212 -13.28 -10.87 -9.28
CA ARG A 212 -14.63 -10.63 -9.82
C ARG A 212 -14.60 -9.59 -10.93
N MET A 213 -13.84 -8.51 -10.72
CA MET A 213 -13.63 -7.47 -11.72
C MET A 213 -13.01 -8.06 -13.00
N LEU A 214 -11.97 -8.90 -12.89
CA LEU A 214 -11.37 -9.59 -14.04
C LEU A 214 -12.37 -10.46 -14.80
N SER A 215 -13.29 -11.11 -14.11
CA SER A 215 -14.35 -11.88 -14.74
C SER A 215 -15.37 -11.00 -15.45
N PHE A 216 -15.72 -9.86 -14.85
CA PHE A 216 -16.67 -8.90 -15.39
C PHE A 216 -16.18 -8.23 -16.68
N ILE A 217 -14.90 -7.86 -16.76
CA ILE A 217 -14.34 -7.14 -17.91
C ILE A 217 -14.11 -8.00 -19.15
N LYS A 218 -14.13 -9.35 -19.05
CA LYS A 218 -13.92 -10.26 -20.20
C LYS A 218 -14.79 -9.93 -21.42
N ASN A 219 -15.98 -9.40 -21.19
CA ASN A 219 -16.95 -9.07 -22.24
C ASN A 219 -16.97 -7.58 -22.62
N VAL A 220 -15.95 -6.81 -22.24
CA VAL A 220 -15.83 -5.40 -22.61
C VAL A 220 -14.99 -5.25 -23.86
N LYS A 221 -15.58 -4.68 -24.92
CA LYS A 221 -14.86 -4.43 -26.19
C LYS A 221 -13.70 -3.45 -25.97
N GLY A 222 -12.62 -3.65 -26.70
CA GLY A 222 -11.45 -2.74 -26.65
C GLY A 222 -10.42 -3.08 -25.57
N ILE A 223 -10.73 -3.91 -24.59
CA ILE A 223 -9.75 -4.42 -23.63
C ILE A 223 -8.94 -5.53 -24.32
N ARG A 224 -7.61 -5.36 -24.38
CA ARG A 224 -6.67 -6.30 -25.00
C ARG A 224 -6.03 -7.25 -24.00
N GLY A 225 -6.01 -6.86 -22.73
CA GLY A 225 -5.42 -7.66 -21.66
C GLY A 225 -5.40 -6.92 -20.34
N VAL A 226 -4.83 -7.58 -19.34
CA VAL A 226 -4.67 -7.05 -18.00
C VAL A 226 -3.18 -7.10 -17.64
N VAL A 227 -2.68 -6.07 -17.00
CA VAL A 227 -1.33 -6.08 -16.42
C VAL A 227 -1.34 -7.00 -15.20
N LYS A 228 -0.36 -7.88 -15.11
CA LYS A 228 -0.22 -8.74 -13.94
C LYS A 228 0.23 -7.90 -12.73
N GLY A 229 -0.38 -8.15 -11.60
CA GLY A 229 -0.14 -7.44 -10.35
C GLY A 229 -1.26 -6.45 -10.03
N GLU A 230 -1.27 -6.05 -8.80
CA GLU A 230 -2.15 -5.04 -8.22
C GLU A 230 -1.27 -3.88 -7.78
N MET A 231 -1.77 -2.67 -7.84
CA MET A 231 -1.03 -1.45 -7.53
C MET A 231 -1.73 -0.68 -6.43
N ASP A 232 -0.95 -0.05 -5.56
CA ASP A 232 -1.44 0.99 -4.67
C ASP A 232 -1.65 2.30 -5.43
N PHE A 233 -2.59 3.12 -4.98
CA PHE A 233 -2.86 4.43 -5.57
C PHE A 233 -1.60 5.32 -5.55
N ASN A 234 -0.79 5.23 -4.52
CA ASN A 234 0.45 6.01 -4.39
C ASN A 234 1.49 5.68 -5.46
N GLU A 235 1.45 4.45 -5.99
CA GLU A 235 2.37 4.05 -7.07
C GLU A 235 2.06 4.73 -8.41
N ILE A 236 0.81 5.12 -8.62
CA ILE A 236 0.35 5.68 -9.89
C ILE A 236 -0.02 7.16 -9.84
N ILE A 237 -0.19 7.75 -8.65
CA ILE A 237 -0.63 9.15 -8.50
C ILE A 237 0.25 10.12 -9.27
N HIS A 238 1.55 9.89 -9.32
CA HIS A 238 2.50 10.74 -10.04
C HIS A 238 2.36 10.66 -11.58
N TYR A 239 1.66 9.65 -12.10
CA TYR A 239 1.31 9.56 -13.53
C TYR A 239 -0.05 10.19 -13.83
N LEU A 240 -0.88 10.37 -12.80
CA LEU A 240 -2.21 10.94 -12.92
C LEU A 240 -2.22 12.46 -12.71
N THR A 241 -1.34 12.93 -11.83
CA THR A 241 -1.13 14.37 -11.63
C THR A 241 -0.40 14.92 -12.85
N PRO A 242 -0.96 15.89 -13.57
CA PRO A 242 -0.19 16.63 -14.56
C PRO A 242 1.03 17.20 -13.81
N ARG A 243 2.23 16.78 -14.16
CA ARG A 243 3.40 17.50 -13.70
C ARG A 243 3.26 18.90 -14.31
N SER A 244 3.18 19.90 -13.47
CA SER A 244 3.30 21.26 -13.95
C SER A 244 4.61 21.34 -14.72
N ALA A 245 4.56 21.73 -15.99
CA ALA A 245 5.78 21.90 -16.76
C ALA A 245 6.73 22.90 -16.08
N VAL A 246 6.18 23.76 -15.25
CA VAL A 246 6.89 24.72 -14.40
C VAL A 246 7.87 24.05 -13.43
N GLU A 247 7.56 22.88 -12.88
CA GLU A 247 8.44 22.20 -11.88
C GLU A 247 9.81 21.81 -12.46
N THR A 248 9.92 21.69 -13.77
CA THR A 248 11.18 21.35 -14.45
C THR A 248 11.92 22.55 -14.97
N LEU A 249 11.33 23.74 -14.89
CA LEU A 249 11.87 24.99 -15.39
C LEU A 249 12.47 25.82 -14.26
N GLN A 250 13.55 26.53 -14.56
CA GLN A 250 14.19 27.46 -13.64
C GLN A 250 14.40 28.80 -14.34
N VAL A 251 14.34 29.90 -13.57
CA VAL A 251 14.72 31.20 -14.05
C VAL A 251 16.19 31.11 -14.53
N GLY A 252 16.45 31.64 -15.70
CA GLY A 252 17.76 31.53 -16.33
C GLY A 252 17.86 30.45 -17.42
N ASN A 253 17.01 29.43 -17.42
CA ASN A 253 17.05 28.41 -18.46
C ASN A 253 16.84 29.02 -19.85
N PHE A 254 17.61 28.53 -20.83
CA PHE A 254 17.35 28.80 -22.24
C PHE A 254 16.31 27.81 -22.81
N VAL A 255 15.32 28.37 -23.47
CA VAL A 255 14.19 27.62 -24.01
C VAL A 255 13.89 28.00 -25.45
N GLU A 256 13.31 27.07 -26.18
CA GLU A 256 12.69 27.27 -27.49
C GLU A 256 11.16 27.18 -27.36
N LEU A 257 10.46 28.14 -27.92
CA LEU A 257 8.99 28.13 -27.95
C LEU A 257 8.54 27.12 -28.99
N ILE A 258 7.75 26.13 -28.60
CA ILE A 258 7.30 25.03 -29.47
C ILE A 258 5.86 25.23 -29.97
N GLU A 259 5.15 26.20 -29.39
CA GLU A 259 3.76 26.53 -29.74
C GLU A 259 3.53 28.03 -29.76
N GLY A 260 2.42 28.43 -30.40
CA GLY A 260 1.99 29.83 -30.46
C GLY A 260 2.64 30.67 -31.56
N PRO A 261 2.40 32.02 -31.55
CA PRO A 261 2.84 32.93 -32.61
C PRO A 261 4.39 33.07 -32.68
N PHE A 262 5.10 32.72 -31.60
CA PHE A 262 6.56 32.79 -31.51
C PHE A 262 7.21 31.42 -31.62
N LYS A 263 6.55 30.44 -32.21
CA LYS A 263 7.09 29.10 -32.38
C LYS A 263 8.42 29.11 -33.13
N GLY A 264 9.43 28.45 -32.56
CA GLY A 264 10.79 28.38 -33.09
C GLY A 264 11.72 29.45 -32.54
N GLU A 265 11.20 30.50 -31.90
CA GLU A 265 12.03 31.51 -31.25
C GLU A 265 12.68 30.97 -29.98
N LYS A 266 13.85 31.49 -29.68
CA LYS A 266 14.63 31.14 -28.50
C LYS A 266 14.65 32.30 -27.50
N GLY A 267 14.65 31.98 -26.24
CA GLY A 267 14.69 32.98 -25.19
C GLY A 267 15.13 32.42 -23.85
N ARG A 268 15.29 33.32 -22.90
CA ARG A 268 15.67 33.01 -21.51
C ARG A 268 14.47 33.19 -20.60
N ILE A 269 14.23 32.24 -19.69
CA ILE A 269 13.20 32.40 -18.67
C ILE A 269 13.62 33.46 -17.66
N VAL A 270 12.79 34.50 -17.51
CA VAL A 270 13.04 35.61 -16.57
C VAL A 270 12.11 35.56 -15.36
N GLU A 271 10.93 34.96 -15.51
CA GLU A 271 9.96 34.83 -14.41
C GLU A 271 9.16 33.54 -14.56
N ILE A 272 8.74 32.97 -13.42
CA ILE A 272 7.94 31.74 -13.35
C ILE A 272 6.76 31.95 -12.40
N ASP A 273 5.55 31.83 -12.95
CA ASP A 273 4.28 31.82 -12.20
C ASP A 273 3.77 30.38 -12.06
N VAL A 274 4.14 29.75 -10.95
CA VAL A 274 3.78 28.36 -10.65
C VAL A 274 2.26 28.20 -10.48
N ALA A 275 1.58 29.21 -9.94
CA ALA A 275 0.15 29.14 -9.64
C ALA A 275 -0.72 29.07 -10.91
N ASN A 276 -0.28 29.75 -11.98
CA ASN A 276 -1.00 29.82 -13.25
C ASN A 276 -0.37 29.00 -14.37
N ASP A 277 0.67 28.20 -14.09
CA ASP A 277 1.43 27.40 -15.06
C ASP A 277 1.95 28.25 -16.23
N LYS A 278 2.45 29.47 -15.94
CA LYS A 278 2.97 30.42 -16.90
C LYS A 278 4.41 30.77 -16.62
N ILE A 279 5.11 31.13 -17.68
CA ILE A 279 6.48 31.67 -17.61
C ILE A 279 6.60 32.91 -18.47
N VAL A 280 7.50 33.80 -18.11
CA VAL A 280 7.90 34.93 -18.94
C VAL A 280 9.25 34.58 -19.57
N VAL A 281 9.30 34.58 -20.88
CA VAL A 281 10.49 34.28 -21.68
C VAL A 281 10.91 35.56 -22.39
N GLU A 282 12.15 35.96 -22.20
CA GLU A 282 12.77 37.08 -22.91
C GLU A 282 13.44 36.56 -24.18
N LEU A 283 12.93 36.98 -25.35
CA LEU A 283 13.41 36.52 -26.65
C LEU A 283 14.83 37.11 -26.90
N THR A 284 15.76 36.23 -27.30
CA THR A 284 17.19 36.60 -27.45
C THR A 284 17.57 37.01 -28.88
N GLU A 285 16.75 36.71 -29.89
CA GLU A 285 17.04 37.03 -31.28
C GLU A 285 16.58 38.42 -31.73
N SER A 286 15.99 39.22 -30.81
CA SER A 286 15.57 40.60 -31.10
C SER A 286 16.59 41.62 -30.58
N LEU A 287 16.77 42.72 -31.32
CA LEU A 287 17.65 43.82 -30.93
C LEU A 287 17.28 44.46 -29.57
N VAL A 288 16.03 44.33 -29.16
CA VAL A 288 15.52 44.75 -27.85
C VAL A 288 14.86 43.52 -27.21
N PRO A 289 15.20 43.20 -25.94
CA PRO A 289 14.59 42.11 -25.24
C PRO A 289 13.04 42.24 -25.20
N ILE A 290 12.33 41.26 -25.73
CA ILE A 290 10.86 41.24 -25.73
C ILE A 290 10.40 40.19 -24.73
N PRO A 291 9.78 40.58 -23.60
CA PRO A 291 9.20 39.60 -22.68
C PRO A 291 7.88 39.06 -23.22
N VAL A 292 7.77 37.75 -23.33
CA VAL A 292 6.59 37.05 -23.79
C VAL A 292 6.09 36.10 -22.72
N THR A 293 4.84 36.24 -22.31
CA THR A 293 4.20 35.32 -21.36
C THR A 293 3.63 34.13 -22.10
N VAL A 294 4.09 32.94 -21.78
CA VAL A 294 3.60 31.69 -22.39
C VAL A 294 3.29 30.64 -21.33
N ARG A 295 2.57 29.59 -21.71
CA ARG A 295 2.40 28.44 -20.81
C ARG A 295 3.70 27.66 -20.68
N ALA A 296 3.98 27.16 -19.49
CA ALA A 296 5.20 26.37 -19.24
C ALA A 296 5.32 25.15 -20.16
N GLY A 297 4.21 24.50 -20.54
CA GLY A 297 4.19 23.39 -21.49
C GLY A 297 4.47 23.78 -22.95
N SER A 298 4.47 25.08 -23.30
CA SER A 298 4.73 25.58 -24.64
C SER A 298 6.19 25.85 -24.95
N VAL A 299 7.10 25.44 -24.07
CA VAL A 299 8.55 25.62 -24.24
C VAL A 299 9.31 24.29 -24.10
N ARG A 300 10.46 24.22 -24.74
CA ARG A 300 11.41 23.14 -24.62
C ARG A 300 12.75 23.70 -24.13
N VAL A 301 13.27 23.16 -23.03
CA VAL A 301 14.62 23.56 -22.53
C VAL A 301 15.68 23.13 -23.51
N ILE A 302 16.51 24.07 -23.93
CA ILE A 302 17.67 23.85 -24.82
C ILE A 302 18.92 23.69 -23.99
N GLU A 303 19.09 24.55 -22.98
CA GLU A 303 20.28 24.59 -22.12
C GLU A 303 19.85 24.91 -20.68
N LYS A 304 20.46 24.23 -19.73
CA LYS A 304 20.31 24.51 -18.30
C LYS A 304 21.53 25.30 -17.85
N GLU A 305 21.28 26.34 -17.08
CA GLU A 305 22.34 27.12 -16.45
C GLU A 305 23.02 26.30 -15.34
#